data_7ae1b776885d744ceb8deb4da8531b0a
#
_entry.id   7ae1b776885d744ceb8deb4da8531b0a
#
_cell.length_a   1.000
_cell.length_b   1.000
_cell.length_c   1.000
_cell.angle_alpha   90.00
_cell.angle_beta   90.00
_cell.angle_gamma   90.00
#
_symmetry.space_group_name_H-M   'P 1'
#
loop_
_entity.id
_entity.type
_entity.pdbx_description
1 polymer ?
#
loop_
_entity_poly.entity_id
_entity_poly.type
_entity_poly.pdbx_seq_one_letter_code
_entity_poly.pdbx_strand_id
1 'polypeptide(L)'
;MAEHWTDREITAETFYDEDFRELHTERVVFTECDFSGANLTESLHVGSAFRNCTFRRTSLWHSEFRQCSLLGSTFTDCRVRPSKFTETDFTLSSLAGLDLREMDLSDCRFREANLVGTDMRKANLHGADLTGARTQNLKLDGADLRGARIDPTLWTTAVLITAKVDLPQAIAFAAAHGLDVHGG
;
A
#
# COMPACT_ATOMS: atom_id res chain seq x y z
N MET A 1 -21.81 -12.35 -15.82
CA MET A 1 -21.46 -11.06 -16.46
C MET A 1 -20.81 -10.23 -15.37
N ALA A 2 -19.61 -9.73 -15.59
CA ALA A 2 -18.93 -8.88 -14.60
C ALA A 2 -19.83 -7.68 -14.25
N GLU A 3 -19.98 -7.38 -12.98
CA GLU A 3 -20.72 -6.20 -12.54
C GLU A 3 -19.92 -4.94 -12.84
N HIS A 4 -20.61 -3.88 -13.29
CA HIS A 4 -19.99 -2.58 -13.55
C HIS A 4 -20.72 -1.48 -12.79
N TRP A 5 -20.02 -0.81 -11.87
CA TRP A 5 -20.54 0.29 -11.07
C TRP A 5 -19.80 1.59 -11.43
N THR A 6 -20.57 2.64 -11.69
CA THR A 6 -20.03 3.92 -12.13
C THR A 6 -20.69 5.06 -11.37
N ASP A 7 -19.89 6.07 -10.96
CA ASP A 7 -20.38 7.31 -10.36
C ASP A 7 -21.36 7.09 -9.20
N ARG A 8 -21.01 6.22 -8.25
CA ARG A 8 -21.85 5.88 -7.09
C ARG A 8 -21.16 6.30 -5.79
N GLU A 9 -21.97 6.65 -4.81
CA GLU A 9 -21.56 6.80 -3.42
C GLU A 9 -22.27 5.75 -2.57
N ILE A 10 -21.50 4.99 -1.80
CA ILE A 10 -21.97 3.89 -0.98
C ILE A 10 -21.38 4.09 0.41
N THR A 11 -22.23 4.16 1.43
CA THR A 11 -21.77 4.49 2.79
C THR A 11 -22.32 3.48 3.80
N ALA A 12 -21.45 3.00 4.68
CA ALA A 12 -21.75 2.11 5.79
C ALA A 12 -22.46 0.80 5.39
N GLU A 13 -22.18 0.32 4.17
CA GLU A 13 -22.70 -0.96 3.69
C GLU A 13 -21.79 -2.12 4.07
N THR A 14 -22.40 -3.27 4.28
CA THR A 14 -21.69 -4.51 4.58
C THR A 14 -21.74 -5.45 3.38
N PHE A 15 -20.57 -5.78 2.86
CA PHE A 15 -20.34 -6.71 1.77
C PHE A 15 -19.65 -7.99 2.27
N TYR A 16 -20.07 -8.46 3.44
CA TYR A 16 -19.47 -9.61 4.11
C TYR A 16 -19.65 -10.89 3.28
N ASP A 17 -18.52 -11.57 2.98
CA ASP A 17 -18.44 -12.78 2.17
C ASP A 17 -19.08 -12.67 0.76
N GLU A 18 -19.32 -11.45 0.24
CA GLU A 18 -19.86 -11.24 -1.10
C GLU A 18 -18.86 -11.63 -2.19
N ASP A 19 -19.40 -12.13 -3.30
CA ASP A 19 -18.62 -12.51 -4.48
C ASP A 19 -18.60 -11.40 -5.53
N PHE A 20 -17.57 -10.59 -5.49
CA PHE A 20 -17.29 -9.49 -6.42
C PHE A 20 -16.16 -9.80 -7.41
N ARG A 21 -16.02 -11.06 -7.80
CA ARG A 21 -15.06 -11.41 -8.85
C ARG A 21 -15.34 -10.63 -10.12
N GLU A 22 -14.28 -10.12 -10.74
CA GLU A 22 -14.37 -9.33 -11.96
C GLU A 22 -15.21 -8.04 -11.82
N LEU A 23 -15.55 -7.60 -10.60
CA LEU A 23 -16.23 -6.32 -10.39
C LEU A 23 -15.40 -5.19 -11.00
N HIS A 24 -16.03 -4.38 -11.84
CA HIS A 24 -15.43 -3.15 -12.35
C HIS A 24 -16.08 -1.93 -11.69
N THR A 25 -15.28 -1.08 -11.06
CA THR A 25 -15.74 0.20 -10.50
C THR A 25 -15.03 1.37 -11.16
N GLU A 26 -15.78 2.38 -11.55
CA GLU A 26 -15.25 3.62 -12.10
C GLU A 26 -15.83 4.82 -11.35
N ARG A 27 -14.97 5.61 -10.68
CA ARG A 27 -15.37 6.76 -9.85
C ARG A 27 -16.44 6.43 -8.79
N VAL A 28 -16.34 5.24 -8.21
CA VAL A 28 -17.21 4.82 -7.09
C VAL A 28 -16.55 5.20 -5.77
N VAL A 29 -17.31 5.78 -4.86
CA VAL A 29 -16.84 6.12 -3.52
C VAL A 29 -17.51 5.21 -2.50
N PHE A 30 -16.72 4.38 -1.84
CA PHE A 30 -17.12 3.59 -0.68
C PHE A 30 -16.62 4.30 0.58
N THR A 31 -17.49 4.54 1.53
CA THR A 31 -17.12 5.15 2.82
C THR A 31 -17.61 4.27 3.96
N GLU A 32 -16.70 3.91 4.87
CA GLU A 32 -17.00 3.08 6.05
C GLU A 32 -17.66 1.73 5.72
N CYS A 33 -17.37 1.17 4.55
CA CYS A 33 -17.90 -0.12 4.10
C CYS A 33 -17.07 -1.30 4.63
N ASP A 34 -17.74 -2.43 4.88
CA ASP A 34 -17.10 -3.67 5.32
C ASP A 34 -17.05 -4.70 4.19
N PHE A 35 -15.85 -4.99 3.68
CA PHE A 35 -15.53 -5.98 2.67
C PHE A 35 -14.94 -7.27 3.29
N SER A 36 -15.16 -7.53 4.56
CA SER A 36 -14.60 -8.69 5.23
C SER A 36 -15.06 -10.00 4.58
N GLY A 37 -14.10 -10.86 4.23
CA GLY A 37 -14.37 -12.12 3.53
C GLY A 37 -14.72 -11.98 2.05
N ALA A 38 -14.95 -10.77 1.56
CA ALA A 38 -15.35 -10.55 0.17
C ALA A 38 -14.29 -11.06 -0.82
N ASN A 39 -14.76 -11.53 -1.97
CA ASN A 39 -13.92 -11.99 -3.06
C ASN A 39 -13.86 -10.95 -4.18
N LEU A 40 -12.81 -10.15 -4.20
CA LEU A 40 -12.52 -9.14 -5.23
C LEU A 40 -11.49 -9.65 -6.25
N THR A 41 -11.37 -10.96 -6.41
CA THR A 41 -10.44 -11.56 -7.38
C THR A 41 -10.71 -11.04 -8.79
N GLU A 42 -9.63 -10.64 -9.51
CA GLU A 42 -9.70 -10.14 -10.88
C GLU A 42 -10.57 -8.87 -11.06
N SER A 43 -10.87 -8.16 -9.95
CA SER A 43 -11.62 -6.89 -10.03
C SER A 43 -10.76 -5.75 -10.57
N LEU A 44 -11.40 -4.75 -11.17
CA LEU A 44 -10.76 -3.54 -11.69
C LEU A 44 -11.42 -2.30 -11.08
N HIS A 45 -10.61 -1.46 -10.45
CA HIS A 45 -11.04 -0.22 -9.83
C HIS A 45 -10.28 0.95 -10.46
N VAL A 46 -11.01 1.91 -11.04
CA VAL A 46 -10.43 3.08 -11.70
C VAL A 46 -10.98 4.37 -11.07
N GLY A 47 -10.09 5.23 -10.58
CA GLY A 47 -10.46 6.50 -9.96
C GLY A 47 -11.44 6.37 -8.79
N SER A 48 -11.54 5.18 -8.20
CA SER A 48 -12.48 4.87 -7.13
C SER A 48 -11.85 5.11 -5.76
N ALA A 49 -12.67 5.36 -4.75
CA ALA A 49 -12.20 5.59 -3.38
C ALA A 49 -12.84 4.59 -2.41
N PHE A 50 -12.01 4.05 -1.54
CA PHE A 50 -12.39 3.21 -0.40
C PHE A 50 -11.92 3.92 0.87
N ARG A 51 -12.78 4.73 1.48
CA ARG A 51 -12.46 5.56 2.63
C ARG A 51 -12.88 4.89 3.93
N ASN A 52 -11.93 4.68 4.84
CA ASN A 52 -12.16 4.02 6.13
C ASN A 52 -12.87 2.67 6.00
N CYS A 53 -12.61 1.94 4.91
CA CYS A 53 -13.20 0.63 4.65
C CYS A 53 -12.40 -0.47 5.36
N THR A 54 -13.08 -1.56 5.66
CA THR A 54 -12.46 -2.74 6.28
C THR A 54 -12.33 -3.86 5.26
N PHE A 55 -11.08 -4.34 5.10
CA PHE A 55 -10.75 -5.51 4.30
C PHE A 55 -10.11 -6.54 5.24
N ARG A 56 -10.89 -7.50 5.71
CA ARG A 56 -10.39 -8.58 6.55
C ARG A 56 -10.65 -9.92 5.88
N ARG A 57 -9.62 -10.72 5.66
CA ARG A 57 -9.69 -11.99 4.92
C ARG A 57 -10.24 -11.83 3.49
N THR A 58 -10.14 -10.63 2.95
CA THR A 58 -10.58 -10.29 1.60
C THR A 58 -9.57 -10.83 0.59
N SER A 59 -10.08 -11.41 -0.51
CA SER A 59 -9.24 -11.80 -1.63
C SER A 59 -9.18 -10.65 -2.65
N LEU A 60 -7.97 -10.12 -2.86
CA LEU A 60 -7.66 -9.12 -3.89
C LEU A 60 -6.80 -9.75 -5.01
N TRP A 61 -6.80 -11.08 -5.11
CA TRP A 61 -5.94 -11.80 -6.04
C TRP A 61 -6.18 -11.38 -7.49
N HIS A 62 -5.11 -10.96 -8.19
CA HIS A 62 -5.17 -10.38 -9.55
C HIS A 62 -6.04 -9.14 -9.70
N SER A 63 -6.46 -8.48 -8.61
CA SER A 63 -7.18 -7.21 -8.72
C SER A 63 -6.25 -6.07 -9.17
N GLU A 64 -6.84 -5.04 -9.73
CA GLU A 64 -6.13 -3.86 -10.21
C GLU A 64 -6.79 -2.58 -9.71
N PHE A 65 -6.00 -1.71 -9.09
CA PHE A 65 -6.40 -0.40 -8.58
C PHE A 65 -5.60 0.68 -9.32
N ARG A 66 -6.27 1.52 -10.08
CA ARG A 66 -5.66 2.62 -10.84
C ARG A 66 -6.18 3.96 -10.35
N GLN A 67 -5.28 4.84 -9.90
CA GLN A 67 -5.63 6.16 -9.41
C GLN A 67 -6.71 6.12 -8.31
N CYS A 68 -6.63 5.10 -7.48
CA CYS A 68 -7.59 4.87 -6.40
C CYS A 68 -7.11 5.46 -5.08
N SER A 69 -8.07 5.77 -4.20
CA SER A 69 -7.79 6.11 -2.81
C SER A 69 -8.27 5.00 -1.88
N LEU A 70 -7.37 4.56 -1.00
CA LEU A 70 -7.64 3.59 0.08
C LEU A 70 -7.48 4.25 1.45
N LEU A 71 -7.73 5.56 1.50
CA LEU A 71 -7.53 6.42 2.66
C LEU A 71 -8.16 5.85 3.94
N GLY A 72 -7.35 5.68 4.98
CA GLY A 72 -7.79 5.23 6.30
C GLY A 72 -8.30 3.78 6.35
N SER A 73 -8.22 3.03 5.25
CA SER A 73 -8.72 1.66 5.18
C SER A 73 -7.79 0.66 5.86
N THR A 74 -8.37 -0.42 6.36
CA THR A 74 -7.63 -1.46 7.10
C THR A 74 -7.64 -2.78 6.35
N PHE A 75 -6.45 -3.35 6.19
CA PHE A 75 -6.25 -4.65 5.56
C PHE A 75 -5.69 -5.64 6.58
N THR A 76 -6.42 -6.71 6.85
CA THR A 76 -6.00 -7.74 7.81
C THR A 76 -6.20 -9.13 7.20
N ASP A 77 -5.17 -9.96 7.23
CA ASP A 77 -5.20 -11.33 6.71
C ASP A 77 -5.68 -11.42 5.25
N CYS A 78 -5.45 -10.37 4.45
CA CYS A 78 -5.86 -10.31 3.05
C CYS A 78 -4.91 -11.07 2.13
N ARG A 79 -5.49 -11.69 1.09
CA ARG A 79 -4.72 -12.22 -0.03
C ARG A 79 -4.53 -11.12 -1.08
N VAL A 80 -3.42 -10.36 -0.98
CA VAL A 80 -3.17 -9.22 -1.86
C VAL A 80 -2.39 -9.60 -3.13
N ARG A 81 -1.53 -10.62 -3.07
CA ARG A 81 -0.63 -10.97 -4.20
C ARG A 81 -1.19 -12.09 -5.09
N PRO A 82 -0.99 -11.94 -6.41
CA PRO A 82 -0.51 -10.75 -7.11
C PRO A 82 -1.68 -9.77 -7.37
N SER A 83 -1.45 -8.50 -7.12
CA SER A 83 -2.38 -7.40 -7.46
C SER A 83 -1.58 -6.24 -8.02
N LYS A 84 -2.24 -5.24 -8.61
CA LYS A 84 -1.59 -4.05 -9.13
C LYS A 84 -2.17 -2.81 -8.49
N PHE A 85 -1.29 -1.91 -8.06
CA PHE A 85 -1.65 -0.60 -7.51
C PHE A 85 -0.88 0.47 -8.26
N THR A 86 -1.56 1.21 -9.13
CA THR A 86 -0.97 2.29 -9.92
C THR A 86 -1.46 3.63 -9.41
N GLU A 87 -0.54 4.53 -9.04
CA GLU A 87 -0.88 5.86 -8.50
C GLU A 87 -1.91 5.79 -7.36
N THR A 88 -1.78 4.77 -6.50
CA THR A 88 -2.76 4.49 -5.44
C THR A 88 -2.36 5.16 -4.13
N ASP A 89 -3.35 5.73 -3.44
CA ASP A 89 -3.18 6.45 -2.18
C ASP A 89 -3.61 5.59 -0.98
N PHE A 90 -2.64 5.17 -0.18
CA PHE A 90 -2.79 4.43 1.08
C PHE A 90 -2.60 5.32 2.31
N THR A 91 -2.79 6.63 2.19
CA THR A 91 -2.62 7.54 3.33
C THR A 91 -3.48 7.09 4.52
N LEU A 92 -2.90 7.07 5.73
CA LEU A 92 -3.55 6.66 6.97
C LEU A 92 -4.06 5.20 7.00
N SER A 93 -3.80 4.40 5.97
CA SER A 93 -4.27 3.01 5.92
C SER A 93 -3.42 2.09 6.82
N SER A 94 -3.99 0.95 7.20
CA SER A 94 -3.26 -0.12 7.89
C SER A 94 -3.02 -1.31 6.97
N LEU A 95 -1.74 -1.58 6.70
CA LEU A 95 -1.25 -2.69 5.89
C LEU A 95 -0.36 -3.63 6.75
N ALA A 96 -0.48 -3.52 8.08
CA ALA A 96 0.39 -4.22 9.02
C ALA A 96 0.40 -5.74 8.78
N GLY A 97 1.61 -6.29 8.67
CA GLY A 97 1.83 -7.72 8.49
C GLY A 97 1.49 -8.29 7.11
N LEU A 98 1.05 -7.47 6.14
CA LEU A 98 0.73 -7.95 4.80
C LEU A 98 1.97 -8.41 4.02
N ASP A 99 1.75 -9.35 3.10
CA ASP A 99 2.72 -9.78 2.11
C ASP A 99 2.57 -8.97 0.81
N LEU A 100 3.47 -8.01 0.61
CA LEU A 100 3.56 -7.14 -0.57
C LEU A 100 4.89 -7.33 -1.32
N ARG A 101 5.52 -8.51 -1.15
CA ARG A 101 6.81 -8.81 -1.79
C ARG A 101 6.73 -8.74 -3.31
N GLU A 102 7.78 -8.20 -3.93
CA GLU A 102 7.95 -8.17 -5.38
C GLU A 102 6.86 -7.37 -6.13
N MET A 103 6.01 -6.63 -5.39
CA MET A 103 4.98 -5.80 -6.01
C MET A 103 5.56 -4.50 -6.55
N ASP A 104 4.97 -4.01 -7.63
CA ASP A 104 5.20 -2.66 -8.09
C ASP A 104 4.27 -1.70 -7.35
N LEU A 105 4.87 -0.88 -6.49
CA LEU A 105 4.24 0.12 -5.65
C LEU A 105 4.86 1.51 -5.92
N SER A 106 5.45 1.68 -7.12
CA SER A 106 6.04 2.95 -7.52
C SER A 106 5.00 4.06 -7.51
N ASP A 107 5.44 5.24 -7.09
CA ASP A 107 4.62 6.46 -6.98
C ASP A 107 3.36 6.33 -6.09
N CYS A 108 3.20 5.21 -5.37
CA CYS A 108 2.13 5.05 -4.38
C CYS A 108 2.39 5.92 -3.14
N ARG A 109 1.32 6.36 -2.47
CA ARG A 109 1.40 7.16 -1.25
C ARG A 109 1.07 6.31 -0.03
N PHE A 110 2.02 6.24 0.91
CA PHE A 110 1.89 5.56 2.20
C PHE A 110 2.04 6.54 3.37
N ARG A 111 1.62 7.80 3.17
CA ARG A 111 1.74 8.83 4.21
C ARG A 111 0.99 8.42 5.47
N GLU A 112 1.69 8.45 6.61
CA GLU A 112 1.10 8.09 7.90
C GLU A 112 0.48 6.68 7.94
N ALA A 113 0.79 5.82 6.96
CA ALA A 113 0.29 4.45 6.92
C ALA A 113 0.94 3.58 8.00
N ASN A 114 0.20 2.60 8.48
CA ASN A 114 0.73 1.58 9.38
C ASN A 114 1.31 0.42 8.56
N LEU A 115 2.64 0.37 8.46
CA LEU A 115 3.41 -0.66 7.75
C LEU A 115 4.16 -1.60 8.71
N VAL A 116 3.75 -1.66 9.98
CA VAL A 116 4.42 -2.48 11.00
C VAL A 116 4.44 -3.95 10.58
N GLY A 117 5.64 -4.53 10.46
CA GLY A 117 5.82 -5.93 10.08
C GLY A 117 5.44 -6.30 8.66
N THR A 118 5.06 -5.34 7.81
CA THR A 118 4.74 -5.56 6.40
C THR A 118 5.96 -6.11 5.66
N ASP A 119 5.74 -7.07 4.78
CA ASP A 119 6.80 -7.66 3.96
C ASP A 119 6.78 -7.05 2.55
N MET A 120 7.69 -6.11 2.29
CA MET A 120 7.88 -5.44 0.99
C MET A 120 9.24 -5.83 0.36
N ARG A 121 9.75 -7.01 0.67
CA ARG A 121 11.03 -7.46 0.10
C ARG A 121 10.96 -7.50 -1.42
N LYS A 122 11.98 -6.92 -2.07
CA LYS A 122 12.09 -6.80 -3.53
C LYS A 122 10.95 -6.00 -4.17
N ALA A 123 10.13 -5.29 -3.42
CA ALA A 123 9.11 -4.40 -3.98
C ALA A 123 9.79 -3.21 -4.69
N ASN A 124 9.14 -2.71 -5.74
CA ASN A 124 9.48 -1.44 -6.35
C ASN A 124 8.72 -0.32 -5.63
N LEU A 125 9.45 0.50 -4.88
CA LEU A 125 8.95 1.68 -4.15
C LEU A 125 9.54 2.97 -4.73
N HIS A 126 9.99 2.94 -5.99
CA HIS A 126 10.56 4.13 -6.64
C HIS A 126 9.55 5.29 -6.61
N GLY A 127 9.99 6.44 -6.11
CA GLY A 127 9.14 7.63 -6.02
C GLY A 127 8.00 7.57 -5.00
N ALA A 128 7.82 6.45 -4.26
CA ALA A 128 6.76 6.32 -3.27
C ALA A 128 6.92 7.32 -2.11
N ASP A 129 5.80 7.71 -1.48
CA ASP A 129 5.81 8.60 -0.32
C ASP A 129 5.50 7.82 0.96
N LEU A 130 6.53 7.59 1.78
CA LEU A 130 6.45 6.90 3.08
C LEU A 130 6.52 7.87 4.27
N THR A 131 6.31 9.17 4.04
CA THR A 131 6.41 10.20 5.08
C THR A 131 5.41 9.92 6.22
N GLY A 132 5.88 9.91 7.46
CA GLY A 132 5.06 9.65 8.65
C GLY A 132 4.63 8.20 8.83
N ALA A 133 5.00 7.28 7.95
CA ALA A 133 4.62 5.87 8.05
C ALA A 133 5.24 5.20 9.29
N ARG A 134 4.49 4.30 9.91
CA ARG A 134 4.98 3.44 11.00
C ARG A 134 5.69 2.23 10.40
N THR A 135 7.01 2.15 10.59
CA THR A 135 7.88 1.23 9.85
C THR A 135 8.62 0.21 10.73
N GLN A 136 8.15 0.00 11.98
CA GLN A 136 8.75 -0.99 12.86
C GLN A 136 8.67 -2.40 12.23
N ASN A 137 9.83 -3.06 12.11
CA ASN A 137 9.97 -4.38 11.49
C ASN A 137 9.45 -4.47 10.04
N LEU A 138 9.31 -3.36 9.31
CA LEU A 138 9.05 -3.34 7.88
C LEU A 138 10.23 -4.01 7.17
N LYS A 139 9.95 -4.99 6.31
CA LYS A 139 10.99 -5.75 5.59
C LYS A 139 11.14 -5.18 4.19
N LEU A 140 12.31 -4.62 3.89
CA LEU A 140 12.65 -3.96 2.62
C LEU A 140 13.87 -4.58 1.94
N ASP A 141 14.25 -5.82 2.29
CA ASP A 141 15.41 -6.47 1.69
C ASP A 141 15.27 -6.52 0.17
N GLY A 142 16.23 -5.94 -0.54
CA GLY A 142 16.25 -5.87 -2.00
C GLY A 142 15.22 -4.95 -2.62
N ALA A 143 14.42 -4.19 -1.83
CA ALA A 143 13.47 -3.22 -2.36
C ALA A 143 14.17 -2.04 -3.06
N ASP A 144 13.49 -1.42 -4.01
CA ASP A 144 13.96 -0.22 -4.70
C ASP A 144 13.30 1.03 -4.08
N LEU A 145 14.07 1.78 -3.30
CA LEU A 145 13.63 2.98 -2.58
C LEU A 145 14.07 4.29 -3.27
N ARG A 146 14.72 4.22 -4.43
CA ARG A 146 15.25 5.41 -5.09
C ARG A 146 14.16 6.42 -5.38
N GLY A 147 14.40 7.69 -5.06
CA GLY A 147 13.41 8.77 -5.22
C GLY A 147 12.25 8.72 -4.23
N ALA A 148 12.12 7.70 -3.39
CA ALA A 148 11.09 7.65 -2.37
C ALA A 148 11.31 8.72 -1.29
N ARG A 149 10.22 9.29 -0.77
CA ARG A 149 10.22 10.19 0.38
C ARG A 149 10.17 9.38 1.66
N ILE A 150 11.18 9.52 2.50
CA ILE A 150 11.42 8.66 3.65
C ILE A 150 11.81 9.52 4.85
N ASP A 151 11.16 9.28 5.99
CA ASP A 151 11.58 9.89 7.25
C ASP A 151 12.79 9.18 7.87
N PRO A 152 13.62 9.87 8.66
CA PRO A 152 14.81 9.29 9.30
C PRO A 152 14.51 8.04 10.14
N THR A 153 13.31 7.92 10.71
CA THR A 153 12.91 6.77 11.55
C THR A 153 12.88 5.45 10.78
N LEU A 154 12.58 5.46 9.48
CA LEU A 154 12.59 4.25 8.67
C LEU A 154 13.99 3.61 8.66
N TRP A 155 15.04 4.40 8.57
CA TRP A 155 16.43 3.91 8.50
C TRP A 155 16.84 3.08 9.71
N THR A 156 16.22 3.32 10.87
CA THR A 156 16.56 2.66 12.14
C THR A 156 15.55 1.58 12.56
N THR A 157 14.36 1.54 11.96
CA THR A 157 13.28 0.63 12.37
C THR A 157 12.95 -0.45 11.36
N ALA A 158 13.29 -0.25 10.07
CA ALA A 158 13.09 -1.22 9.00
C ALA A 158 14.31 -2.13 8.80
N VAL A 159 14.08 -3.28 8.15
CA VAL A 159 15.14 -4.20 7.70
C VAL A 159 15.45 -3.89 6.23
N LEU A 160 16.73 -3.54 5.93
CA LEU A 160 17.12 -2.89 4.68
C LEU A 160 18.25 -3.63 3.93
N ILE A 161 18.39 -4.92 4.10
CA ILE A 161 19.50 -5.69 3.49
C ILE A 161 19.38 -5.61 1.96
N THR A 162 20.44 -5.12 1.29
CA THR A 162 20.51 -4.96 -0.17
C THR A 162 19.43 -4.06 -0.80
N ALA A 163 18.73 -3.22 -0.02
CA ALA A 163 17.82 -2.23 -0.57
C ALA A 163 18.58 -1.23 -1.47
N LYS A 164 17.93 -0.80 -2.56
CA LYS A 164 18.49 0.20 -3.47
C LYS A 164 18.07 1.57 -3.03
N VAL A 165 19.03 2.47 -2.88
CA VAL A 165 18.84 3.86 -2.48
C VAL A 165 19.62 4.79 -3.42
N ASP A 166 19.22 6.06 -3.47
CA ASP A 166 19.99 7.10 -4.13
C ASP A 166 21.02 7.76 -3.17
N LEU A 167 21.85 8.63 -3.70
CA LEU A 167 22.91 9.26 -2.90
C LEU A 167 22.38 10.11 -1.73
N PRO A 168 21.37 10.99 -1.89
CA PRO A 168 20.76 11.70 -0.75
C PRO A 168 20.23 10.77 0.33
N GLN A 169 19.60 9.66 -0.05
CA GLN A 169 19.09 8.65 0.90
C GLN A 169 20.21 7.91 1.62
N ALA A 170 21.34 7.61 0.93
CA ALA A 170 22.51 7.00 1.57
C ALA A 170 23.11 7.92 2.62
N ILE A 171 23.17 9.24 2.36
CA ILE A 171 23.61 10.25 3.34
C ILE A 171 22.65 10.30 4.53
N ALA A 172 21.34 10.31 4.29
CA ALA A 172 20.32 10.31 5.34
C ALA A 172 20.39 9.04 6.21
N PHE A 173 20.63 7.88 5.58
CA PHE A 173 20.86 6.60 6.28
C PHE A 173 22.09 6.69 7.20
N ALA A 174 23.22 7.19 6.70
CA ALA A 174 24.44 7.35 7.48
C ALA A 174 24.23 8.28 8.67
N ALA A 175 23.56 9.42 8.46
CA ALA A 175 23.23 10.37 9.52
C ALA A 175 22.30 9.77 10.59
N ALA A 176 21.29 8.98 10.18
CA ALA A 176 20.39 8.29 11.11
C ALA A 176 21.13 7.26 12.00
N HIS A 177 22.29 6.76 11.55
CA HIS A 177 23.16 5.85 12.30
C HIS A 177 24.31 6.57 13.00
N GLY A 178 24.25 7.90 13.14
CA GLY A 178 25.21 8.70 13.90
C GLY A 178 26.52 9.00 13.17
N LEU A 179 26.57 8.81 11.85
CA LEU A 179 27.72 9.18 11.04
C LEU A 179 27.61 10.65 10.60
N ASP A 180 28.71 11.38 10.72
CA ASP A 180 28.84 12.74 10.19
C ASP A 180 29.43 12.68 8.78
N VAL A 181 28.62 13.03 7.78
CA VAL A 181 29.00 12.88 6.38
C VAL A 181 29.44 14.21 5.81
N HIS A 182 30.72 14.30 5.43
CA HIS A 182 31.31 15.48 4.80
C HIS A 182 31.49 15.25 3.30
N GLY A 183 31.07 16.22 2.49
CA GLY A 183 31.43 16.27 1.08
C GLY A 183 32.92 16.62 0.95
N GLY A 184 33.67 15.82 0.20
CA GLY A 184 35.05 16.12 -0.17
C GLY A 184 35.14 17.21 -1.23
#